data_07607bf67e97f7835aaf3e8203c17432
#
_entry.id   07607bf67e97f7835aaf3e8203c17432
#
_cell.length_a   1.000
_cell.length_b   1.000
_cell.length_c   1.000
_cell.angle_alpha   90.00
_cell.angle_beta   90.00
_cell.angle_gamma   90.00
#
_symmetry.space_group_name_H-M   'P 1'
#
loop_
_entity.id
_entity.type
_entity.pdbx_description
1 polymer ?
#
loop_
_entity_poly.entity_id
_entity_poly.type
_entity_poly.pdbx_seq_one_letter_code
_entity_poly.pdbx_strand_id
1 'polypeptide(L)'
;MQAGARVEQVVEALRPHGLTLQNYASVREQQIGGFIQVGAHGTGAGIPPVDEQVVAIKLVTPGRGTLHLTPEADPDLFFLARCGLGALGVVGEVELQAVLAHRLREETFVTTKEEIKRHHA
;
A
#
# COMPACT_ATOMS: atom_id res chain seq x y z
N MET A 1 -4.71 4.46 10.84
CA MET A 1 -3.72 3.54 11.46
C MET A 1 -2.38 4.24 11.60
N GLN A 2 -1.55 3.82 12.56
CA GLN A 2 -0.20 4.37 12.71
C GLN A 2 0.76 3.80 11.67
N ALA A 3 1.67 4.62 11.16
CA ALA A 3 2.63 4.22 10.13
C ALA A 3 3.62 3.14 10.57
N GLY A 4 3.88 3.02 11.87
CA GLY A 4 4.70 1.96 12.45
C GLY A 4 4.02 0.59 12.58
N ALA A 5 2.71 0.49 12.33
CA ALA A 5 2.02 -0.80 12.32
C ALA A 5 2.54 -1.66 11.16
N ARG A 6 2.68 -2.97 11.39
CA ARG A 6 3.05 -3.92 10.32
C ARG A 6 1.86 -4.24 9.44
N VAL A 7 2.10 -4.56 8.18
CA VAL A 7 1.06 -4.99 7.22
C VAL A 7 0.27 -6.17 7.79
N GLU A 8 0.93 -7.17 8.38
CA GLU A 8 0.26 -8.32 9.01
C GLU A 8 -0.72 -7.91 10.12
N GLN A 9 -0.34 -6.95 10.98
CA GLN A 9 -1.19 -6.47 12.06
C GLN A 9 -2.44 -5.77 11.52
N VAL A 10 -2.30 -5.01 10.45
CA VAL A 10 -3.42 -4.34 9.79
C VAL A 10 -4.37 -5.36 9.16
N VAL A 11 -3.85 -6.36 8.44
CA VAL A 11 -4.66 -7.42 7.84
C VAL A 11 -5.41 -8.23 8.90
N GLU A 12 -4.74 -8.58 10.02
CA GLU A 12 -5.38 -9.30 11.12
C GLU A 12 -6.47 -8.44 11.81
N ALA A 13 -6.25 -7.14 11.97
CA ALA A 13 -7.24 -6.23 12.54
C ALA A 13 -8.47 -6.04 11.61
N LEU A 14 -8.30 -6.13 10.30
CA LEU A 14 -9.39 -6.03 9.32
C LEU A 14 -10.22 -7.33 9.23
N ARG A 15 -9.63 -8.48 9.52
CA ARG A 15 -10.25 -9.81 9.38
C ARG A 15 -11.60 -9.96 10.09
N PRO A 16 -11.79 -9.55 11.37
CA PRO A 16 -13.07 -9.65 12.06
C PRO A 16 -14.20 -8.86 11.39
N HIS A 17 -13.84 -7.86 10.58
CA HIS A 17 -14.79 -7.00 9.86
C HIS A 17 -15.08 -7.51 8.43
N GLY A 18 -14.52 -8.66 8.04
CA GLY A 18 -14.64 -9.18 6.68
C GLY A 18 -13.93 -8.31 5.63
N LEU A 19 -12.90 -7.57 6.04
CA LEU A 19 -12.13 -6.65 5.20
C LEU A 19 -10.69 -7.11 5.04
N THR A 20 -10.04 -6.60 4.00
CA THR A 20 -8.61 -6.77 3.74
C THR A 20 -8.05 -5.55 3.01
N LEU A 21 -6.72 -5.48 2.87
CA LEU A 21 -6.09 -4.58 1.91
C LEU A 21 -6.26 -5.13 0.49
N GLN A 22 -6.49 -4.26 -0.48
CA GLN A 22 -6.71 -4.67 -1.88
C GLN A 22 -5.48 -5.35 -2.48
N ASN A 23 -4.29 -4.84 -2.16
CA ASN A 23 -3.02 -5.34 -2.64
C ASN A 23 -1.95 -5.19 -1.56
N TYR A 24 -1.07 -6.17 -1.42
CA TYR A 24 0.12 -6.05 -0.57
C TYR A 24 1.21 -7.03 -1.03
N ALA A 25 2.46 -6.68 -0.72
CA ALA A 25 3.62 -7.49 -1.07
C ALA A 25 3.70 -8.77 -0.21
N SER A 26 4.53 -9.72 -0.63
CA SER A 26 4.74 -11.00 0.07
C SER A 26 5.35 -10.84 1.47
N VAL A 27 6.12 -9.78 1.70
CA VAL A 27 6.73 -9.47 3.01
C VAL A 27 5.73 -8.68 3.86
N ARG A 28 5.11 -9.35 4.82
CA ARG A 28 4.07 -8.76 5.69
C ARG A 28 4.60 -8.09 6.95
N GLU A 29 5.88 -8.26 7.25
CA GLU A 29 6.58 -7.63 8.36
C GLU A 29 6.90 -6.15 8.11
N GLN A 30 6.76 -5.69 6.88
CA GLN A 30 6.94 -4.27 6.52
C GLN A 30 6.01 -3.38 7.33
N GLN A 31 6.51 -2.22 7.74
CA GLN A 31 5.69 -1.19 8.38
C GLN A 31 4.95 -0.37 7.33
N ILE A 32 3.71 -0.01 7.62
CA ILE A 32 2.80 0.70 6.72
C ILE A 32 3.41 1.97 6.13
N GLY A 33 4.09 2.77 6.96
CA GLY A 33 4.73 4.00 6.48
C GLY A 33 5.75 3.76 5.39
N GLY A 34 6.69 2.82 5.59
CA GLY A 34 7.66 2.44 4.57
C GLY A 34 7.03 1.77 3.36
N PHE A 35 6.04 0.90 3.59
CA PHE A 35 5.31 0.17 2.57
C PHE A 35 4.63 1.09 1.54
N ILE A 36 3.96 2.17 1.99
CA ILE A 36 3.33 3.13 1.07
C ILE A 36 4.37 4.06 0.42
N GLN A 37 5.40 4.49 1.17
CA GLN A 37 6.36 5.49 0.70
C GLN A 37 7.27 5.01 -0.45
N VAL A 38 7.31 3.72 -0.72
CA VAL A 38 8.08 3.12 -1.83
C VAL A 38 7.19 2.61 -2.96
N GLY A 39 5.89 2.87 -2.91
CA GLY A 39 4.95 2.38 -3.92
C GLY A 39 4.88 0.85 -3.97
N ALA A 40 4.89 0.19 -2.81
CA ALA A 40 4.85 -1.27 -2.76
C ALA A 40 3.56 -1.81 -3.41
N HIS A 41 3.67 -2.99 -4.02
CA HIS A 41 2.56 -3.60 -4.75
C HIS A 41 2.63 -5.14 -4.66
N GLY A 42 1.56 -5.80 -5.00
CA GLY A 42 1.51 -7.24 -5.22
C GLY A 42 1.64 -7.57 -6.72
N THR A 43 1.16 -8.76 -7.10
CA THR A 43 1.26 -9.28 -8.48
C THR A 43 0.01 -9.06 -9.33
N GLY A 44 -1.01 -8.41 -8.78
CA GLY A 44 -2.27 -8.14 -9.49
C GLY A 44 -2.09 -7.10 -10.59
N ALA A 45 -2.14 -7.51 -11.85
CA ALA A 45 -1.91 -6.64 -13.01
C ALA A 45 -2.89 -5.46 -13.12
N GLY A 46 -4.13 -5.64 -12.64
CA GLY A 46 -5.16 -4.60 -12.63
C GLY A 46 -5.33 -3.89 -11.29
N ILE A 47 -4.42 -4.11 -10.35
CA ILE A 47 -4.49 -3.52 -9.01
C ILE A 47 -3.34 -2.53 -8.85
N PRO A 48 -3.63 -1.27 -8.52
CA PRO A 48 -2.61 -0.23 -8.41
C PRO A 48 -1.67 -0.47 -7.22
N PRO A 49 -0.51 0.21 -7.16
CA PRO A 49 0.34 0.26 -5.98
C PRO A 49 -0.42 0.74 -4.74
N VAL A 50 0.11 0.41 -3.56
CA VAL A 50 -0.59 0.65 -2.29
C VAL A 50 -0.78 2.14 -1.98
N ASP A 51 0.10 3.00 -2.45
CA ASP A 51 -0.02 4.44 -2.27
C ASP A 51 -1.27 5.03 -2.93
N GLU A 52 -1.78 4.42 -4.00
CA GLU A 52 -3.05 4.82 -4.63
C GLU A 52 -4.29 4.44 -3.79
N GLN A 53 -4.12 3.58 -2.78
CA GLN A 53 -5.18 3.22 -1.84
C GLN A 53 -5.22 4.16 -0.61
N VAL A 54 -4.27 5.09 -0.53
CA VAL A 54 -4.20 6.08 0.56
C VAL A 54 -5.25 7.15 0.36
N VAL A 55 -6.04 7.41 1.41
CA VAL A 55 -7.09 8.45 1.41
C VAL A 55 -6.74 9.63 2.31
N ALA A 56 -5.88 9.44 3.31
CA ALA A 56 -5.35 10.53 4.12
C ALA A 56 -3.96 10.20 4.70
N ILE A 57 -3.15 11.23 4.90
CA ILE A 57 -1.81 11.11 5.50
C ILE A 57 -1.64 12.17 6.58
N LYS A 58 -1.15 11.76 7.75
CA LYS A 58 -0.59 12.67 8.74
C LYS A 58 0.93 12.70 8.57
N LEU A 59 1.45 13.80 8.02
CA LEU A 59 2.85 13.99 7.69
C LEU A 59 3.49 14.98 8.66
N VAL A 60 4.56 14.57 9.33
CA VAL A 60 5.37 15.46 10.18
C VAL A 60 6.52 16.02 9.35
N THR A 61 6.52 17.34 9.18
CA THR A 61 7.50 18.03 8.31
C THR A 61 8.40 18.96 9.10
N PRO A 62 9.67 19.13 8.71
CA PRO A 62 10.52 20.18 9.26
C PRO A 62 9.93 21.56 8.92
N GLY A 63 9.82 22.43 9.92
CA GLY A 63 9.41 23.83 9.76
C GLY A 63 7.90 24.09 9.58
N ARG A 64 7.08 23.11 9.17
CA ARG A 64 5.61 23.25 9.07
C ARG A 64 4.84 22.41 10.09
N GLY A 65 5.56 21.61 10.92
CA GLY A 65 4.94 20.73 11.91
C GLY A 65 4.16 19.58 11.28
N THR A 66 3.08 19.18 11.93
CA THR A 66 2.24 18.05 11.47
C THR A 66 1.14 18.56 10.53
N LEU A 67 1.13 18.03 9.32
CA LEU A 67 0.13 18.30 8.30
C LEU A 67 -0.84 17.12 8.21
N HIS A 68 -2.12 17.41 8.03
CA HIS A 68 -3.14 16.43 7.68
C HIS A 68 -3.51 16.62 6.21
N LEU A 69 -3.09 15.69 5.37
CA LEU A 69 -3.21 15.77 3.92
C LEU A 69 -4.31 14.84 3.42
N THR A 70 -5.18 15.38 2.60
CA THR A 70 -6.21 14.65 1.86
C THR A 70 -6.28 15.18 0.42
N PRO A 71 -6.90 14.45 -0.51
CA PRO A 71 -7.07 14.92 -1.89
C PRO A 71 -7.81 16.27 -1.98
N GLU A 72 -8.68 16.59 -1.00
CA GLU A 72 -9.51 17.80 -0.98
C GLU A 72 -8.80 19.00 -0.36
N ALA A 73 -7.96 18.75 0.68
CA ALA A 73 -7.34 19.83 1.44
C ALA A 73 -6.10 20.42 0.77
N ASP A 74 -5.23 19.57 0.25
CA ASP A 74 -4.00 19.95 -0.46
C ASP A 74 -3.65 18.84 -1.48
N PRO A 75 -4.32 18.83 -2.64
CA PRO A 75 -4.18 17.75 -3.61
C PRO A 75 -2.73 17.55 -4.09
N ASP A 76 -2.03 18.62 -4.41
CA ASP A 76 -0.67 18.53 -4.95
C ASP A 76 0.29 17.92 -3.93
N LEU A 77 0.27 18.43 -2.70
CA LEU A 77 1.12 17.89 -1.64
C LEU A 77 0.69 16.49 -1.22
N PHE A 78 -0.61 16.20 -1.19
CA PHE A 78 -1.13 14.87 -0.91
C PHE A 78 -0.60 13.84 -1.91
N PHE A 79 -0.70 14.11 -3.21
CA PHE A 79 -0.22 13.18 -4.25
C PHE A 79 1.29 12.98 -4.21
N LEU A 80 2.06 14.01 -3.93
CA LEU A 80 3.51 13.90 -3.73
C LEU A 80 3.86 13.11 -2.45
N ALA A 81 3.09 13.28 -1.37
CA ALA A 81 3.35 12.64 -0.09
C ALA A 81 2.99 11.15 -0.06
N ARG A 82 2.10 10.66 -0.93
CA ARG A 82 1.73 9.24 -0.99
C ARG A 82 2.92 8.33 -1.25
N CYS A 83 3.81 8.70 -2.18
CA CYS A 83 5.01 7.95 -2.53
C CYS A 83 6.24 8.87 -2.55
N GLY A 84 6.49 9.57 -1.42
CA GLY A 84 7.50 10.62 -1.30
C GLY A 84 8.90 10.12 -0.93
N LEU A 85 9.12 8.81 -0.76
CA LEU A 85 10.40 8.20 -0.36
C LEU A 85 11.00 8.82 0.92
N GLY A 86 10.15 9.38 1.79
CA GLY A 86 10.58 10.07 2.99
C GLY A 86 11.15 11.48 2.77
N ALA A 87 11.20 11.99 1.54
CA ALA A 87 11.83 13.28 1.23
C ALA A 87 11.06 14.49 1.77
N LEU A 88 9.75 14.37 2.01
CA LEU A 88 8.89 15.46 2.47
C LEU A 88 8.75 15.51 4.00
N GLY A 89 9.06 14.43 4.70
CA GLY A 89 8.90 14.31 6.14
C GLY A 89 8.62 12.89 6.59
N VAL A 90 8.19 12.75 7.85
CA VAL A 90 7.90 11.44 8.47
C VAL A 90 6.40 11.20 8.46
N VAL A 91 5.97 10.10 7.86
CA VAL A 91 4.58 9.66 7.92
C VAL A 91 4.29 9.12 9.32
N GLY A 92 3.36 9.75 10.04
CA GLY A 92 2.95 9.33 11.38
C GLY A 92 1.72 8.42 11.36
N GLU A 93 0.72 8.80 10.59
CA GLU A 93 -0.52 8.05 10.44
C GLU A 93 -0.99 8.06 8.98
N VAL A 94 -1.70 7.00 8.59
CA VAL A 94 -2.35 6.91 7.27
C VAL A 94 -3.76 6.34 7.38
N GLU A 95 -4.59 6.73 6.44
CA GLU A 95 -5.86 6.06 6.16
C GLU A 95 -5.77 5.38 4.81
N LEU A 96 -6.12 4.10 4.77
CA LEU A 96 -6.13 3.28 3.56
C LEU A 96 -7.55 2.82 3.25
N GLN A 97 -7.90 2.80 1.98
CA GLN A 97 -9.14 2.20 1.53
C GLN A 97 -9.02 0.67 1.65
N ALA A 98 -9.81 0.08 2.54
CA ALA A 98 -9.95 -1.38 2.63
C ALA A 98 -11.02 -1.89 1.65
N VAL A 99 -10.94 -3.17 1.29
CA VAL A 99 -11.91 -3.88 0.44
C VAL A 99 -12.48 -5.09 1.15
N LEU A 100 -13.55 -5.66 0.63
CA LEU A 100 -14.10 -6.91 1.15
C LEU A 100 -13.05 -8.03 1.02
N ALA A 101 -12.93 -8.83 2.08
CA ALA A 101 -12.03 -9.97 2.10
C ALA A 101 -12.38 -10.94 0.97
N HIS A 102 -11.38 -11.38 0.25
CA HIS A 102 -11.50 -12.33 -0.86
C HIS A 102 -10.46 -13.43 -0.72
N ARG A 103 -10.63 -14.50 -1.48
CA ARG A 103 -9.67 -15.59 -1.56
C ARG A 103 -9.05 -15.62 -2.94
N LEU A 104 -7.76 -15.88 -2.99
CA LEU A 104 -7.03 -16.12 -4.23
C LEU A 104 -6.79 -17.63 -4.36
N ARG A 105 -6.82 -18.12 -5.59
CA ARG A 105 -6.32 -19.44 -5.96
C ARG A 105 -4.95 -19.25 -6.61
N GLU A 106 -3.94 -19.83 -6.01
CA GLU A 106 -2.60 -19.86 -6.58
C GLU A 106 -2.46 -21.14 -7.42
N GLU A 107 -1.99 -20.97 -8.65
CA GLU A 107 -1.64 -22.09 -9.54
C GLU A 107 -0.18 -21.92 -9.95
N THR A 108 0.65 -22.89 -9.57
CA THR A 108 2.09 -22.88 -9.86
C THR A 108 2.40 -23.95 -10.90
N PHE A 109 3.07 -23.57 -11.97
CA PHE A 109 3.48 -24.48 -13.03
C PHE A 109 5.00 -24.46 -13.15
N VAL A 110 5.57 -25.67 -13.33
CA VAL A 110 6.96 -25.83 -13.73
C VAL A 110 6.98 -26.09 -15.22
N THR A 111 7.64 -25.21 -15.97
CA THR A 111 7.60 -25.23 -17.43
C THR A 111 8.95 -24.77 -18.03
N THR A 112 9.11 -24.92 -19.33
CA THR A 112 10.30 -24.48 -20.06
C THR A 112 10.15 -23.04 -20.55
N LYS A 113 11.28 -22.39 -20.85
CA LYS A 113 11.29 -21.04 -21.44
C LYS A 113 10.54 -20.97 -22.77
N GLU A 114 10.62 -22.02 -23.56
CA GLU A 114 9.95 -22.14 -24.86
C GLU A 114 8.43 -22.23 -24.72
N GLU A 115 7.94 -22.91 -23.70
CA GLU A 115 6.51 -22.99 -23.38
C GLU A 115 5.97 -21.68 -22.86
N ILE A 116 6.73 -20.99 -21.99
CA ILE A 116 6.34 -19.64 -21.51
C ILE A 116 6.17 -18.68 -22.68
N LYS A 117 7.15 -18.65 -23.62
CA LYS A 117 7.06 -17.78 -24.80
C LYS A 117 5.86 -18.08 -25.70
N ARG A 118 5.39 -19.32 -25.75
CA ARG A 118 4.22 -19.71 -26.57
C ARG A 118 2.91 -19.31 -25.96
N HIS A 119 2.83 -19.24 -24.64
CA HIS A 119 1.56 -19.02 -23.91
C HIS A 119 1.41 -17.59 -23.37
N HIS A 120 2.47 -16.80 -23.32
CA HIS A 120 2.46 -15.45 -22.71
C HIS A 120 3.13 -14.37 -23.62
N ALA A 121 3.21 -14.64 -24.92
CA ALA A 121 3.66 -13.67 -25.93
C ALA A 121 2.50 -12.82 -26.47
#